data_c748d60b66799c11f8f611b7d46b8b70
#
_entry.id   c748d60b66799c11f8f611b7d46b8b70
#
_cell.length_a   1.000
_cell.length_b   1.000
_cell.length_c   1.000
_cell.angle_alpha   90.00
_cell.angle_beta   90.00
_cell.angle_gamma   90.00
#
_symmetry.space_group_name_H-M   'P 1'
#
loop_
_entity.id
_entity.type
_entity.pdbx_description
1 polymer ?
#
loop_
_entity_poly.entity_id
_entity_poly.type
_entity_poly.pdbx_seq_one_letter_code
_entity_poly.pdbx_strand_id
1 'polypeptide(L)'
;MKKVMKKMLIAGMACVCGAALLAGCGGDSGSKSGGEKQFLNIATGGTAGTYYPLGGALAELLNNNIKGMNASAQSTGASVANVNMLKDGSVDLAFIQNDIAYYAVNGSEMFKDNKVAGLRGLAALYPETIQFVTTADKGIKSIADVIPALWEAEAGGSPEVS
;
A
#
# COMPACT_ATOMS: atom_id res chain seq x y z
N MET A 1 53.25 21.79 -9.00
CA MET A 1 54.24 22.40 -8.09
C MET A 1 53.81 22.12 -6.65
N LYS A 2 54.65 21.36 -6.01
CA LYS A 2 55.18 21.49 -4.64
C LYS A 2 54.12 21.38 -3.52
N LYS A 3 54.15 20.25 -2.86
CA LYS A 3 54.81 20.02 -1.53
C LYS A 3 53.94 20.65 -0.42
N VAL A 4 53.68 20.02 0.71
CA VAL A 4 54.50 19.23 1.63
C VAL A 4 53.58 18.52 2.64
N MET A 5 53.88 17.30 2.76
CA MET A 5 53.69 16.39 3.85
C MET A 5 54.15 16.98 5.19
N LYS A 6 53.41 16.88 6.25
CA LYS A 6 53.99 16.79 7.59
C LYS A 6 53.20 15.82 8.46
N LYS A 7 53.93 14.73 8.71
CA LYS A 7 53.67 13.80 9.80
C LYS A 7 53.93 14.52 11.13
N MET A 8 53.15 14.22 12.14
CA MET A 8 53.71 14.19 13.50
C MET A 8 52.96 13.17 14.35
N LEU A 9 53.68 12.13 14.64
CA LEU A 9 53.46 11.21 15.76
C LEU A 9 53.68 11.92 17.08
N ILE A 10 52.93 11.59 18.10
CA ILE A 10 53.29 11.48 19.53
C ILE A 10 52.19 10.58 20.11
N ALA A 11 52.39 9.35 20.39
CA ALA A 11 53.04 8.63 21.46
C ALA A 11 52.46 8.91 22.85
N GLY A 12 51.72 7.93 23.38
CA GLY A 12 51.92 7.37 24.67
C GLY A 12 51.20 8.05 25.85
N MET A 13 50.23 7.35 26.42
CA MET A 13 50.29 7.11 27.89
C MET A 13 49.28 6.04 28.29
N ALA A 14 49.79 4.93 28.68
CA ALA A 14 49.07 3.86 29.38
C ALA A 14 48.69 4.37 30.79
N CYS A 15 47.44 4.12 31.22
CA CYS A 15 47.09 3.98 32.61
C CYS A 15 46.21 2.75 32.80
N VAL A 16 46.87 1.75 33.26
CA VAL A 16 46.33 0.58 33.96
C VAL A 16 45.91 1.05 35.32
N CYS A 17 44.67 0.84 35.76
CA CYS A 17 44.30 0.48 37.13
C CYS A 17 42.79 0.39 37.25
N GLY A 18 42.34 -0.69 37.79
CA GLY A 18 41.04 -0.76 38.50
C GLY A 18 40.13 -1.93 38.12
N ALA A 19 40.59 -3.16 38.43
CA ALA A 19 39.65 -4.25 38.67
C ALA A 19 38.81 -3.91 39.91
N ALA A 20 37.52 -3.67 39.71
CA ALA A 20 36.55 -3.71 40.78
C ALA A 20 35.46 -4.71 40.40
N LEU A 21 35.52 -5.84 41.06
CA LEU A 21 34.48 -6.82 41.20
C LEU A 21 33.23 -6.18 41.79
N LEU A 22 32.15 -6.16 41.00
CA LEU A 22 30.81 -6.04 41.54
C LEU A 22 29.98 -7.18 40.95
N ALA A 23 30.11 -8.31 41.61
CA ALA A 23 29.06 -9.31 41.65
C ALA A 23 27.87 -8.68 42.37
N GLY A 24 26.78 -8.55 41.69
CA GLY A 24 25.57 -8.02 42.34
C GLY A 24 24.39 -7.92 41.43
N CYS A 25 23.44 -8.74 41.69
CA CYS A 25 22.06 -8.78 41.24
C CYS A 25 21.77 -9.62 40.00
N GLY A 26 21.54 -10.88 40.27
CA GLY A 26 20.51 -11.64 39.58
C GLY A 26 19.18 -10.89 39.67
N GLY A 27 18.89 -10.08 38.68
CA GLY A 27 17.57 -9.59 38.37
C GLY A 27 16.98 -10.55 37.38
N ASP A 28 15.99 -11.26 37.81
CA ASP A 28 15.06 -12.03 36.99
C ASP A 28 14.55 -11.12 35.87
N SER A 29 15.21 -11.15 34.73
CA SER A 29 14.73 -10.53 33.50
C SER A 29 13.60 -11.41 33.01
N GLY A 30 12.48 -11.30 33.68
CA GLY A 30 11.19 -11.67 33.13
C GLY A 30 11.09 -10.97 31.78
N SER A 31 11.37 -11.72 30.74
CA SER A 31 11.08 -11.33 29.34
C SER A 31 9.59 -11.01 29.30
N LYS A 32 9.24 -9.76 29.57
CA LYS A 32 7.97 -9.22 29.15
C LYS A 32 8.05 -9.27 27.63
N SER A 33 7.52 -10.34 27.07
CA SER A 33 7.05 -10.41 25.71
C SER A 33 5.96 -9.33 25.54
N GLY A 34 6.39 -8.08 25.50
CA GLY A 34 5.62 -7.02 24.92
C GLY A 34 5.53 -7.37 23.46
N GLY A 35 4.36 -7.90 23.04
CA GLY A 35 4.12 -8.26 21.66
C GLY A 35 4.54 -7.08 20.79
N GLU A 36 5.42 -7.35 19.84
CA GLU A 36 5.90 -6.39 18.87
C GLU A 36 4.66 -5.78 18.20
N LYS A 37 4.54 -4.47 18.23
CA LYS A 37 3.41 -3.79 17.58
C LYS A 37 3.51 -4.06 16.08
N GLN A 38 2.51 -4.72 15.53
CA GLN A 38 2.40 -4.99 14.11
C GLN A 38 1.58 -3.86 13.47
N PHE A 39 2.21 -3.11 12.60
CA PHE A 39 1.51 -2.10 11.80
C PHE A 39 1.06 -2.74 10.49
N LEU A 40 -0.15 -2.41 10.04
CA LEU A 40 -0.71 -2.93 8.81
C LEU A 40 -1.48 -1.82 8.09
N ASN A 41 -0.99 -1.45 6.92
CA ASN A 41 -1.57 -0.41 6.10
C ASN A 41 -2.43 -1.03 5.00
N ILE A 42 -3.69 -0.59 4.90
CA ILE A 42 -4.68 -1.10 3.94
C ILE A 42 -5.00 -0.02 2.93
N ALA A 43 -4.60 -0.20 1.68
CA ALA A 43 -4.97 0.68 0.59
C ALA A 43 -6.41 0.40 0.14
N THR A 44 -7.20 1.45 -0.04
CA THR A 44 -8.63 1.34 -0.35
C THR A 44 -8.99 2.05 -1.66
N GLY A 45 -9.76 3.12 -1.61
CA GLY A 45 -10.19 3.96 -2.72
C GLY A 45 -10.58 5.33 -2.22
N GLY A 46 -11.33 6.09 -3.00
CA GLY A 46 -11.89 7.36 -2.56
C GLY A 46 -12.82 7.18 -1.37
N THR A 47 -12.88 8.18 -0.49
CA THR A 47 -13.68 8.13 0.75
C THR A 47 -15.18 7.97 0.54
N ALA A 48 -15.69 8.36 -0.62
CA ALA A 48 -17.09 8.17 -1.01
C ALA A 48 -17.37 6.77 -1.62
N GLY A 49 -16.33 5.99 -1.92
CA GLY A 49 -16.47 4.65 -2.51
C GLY A 49 -16.62 3.55 -1.46
N THR A 50 -16.92 2.34 -1.93
CA THR A 50 -17.15 1.17 -1.07
C THR A 50 -15.88 0.64 -0.41
N TYR A 51 -14.72 0.76 -1.04
CA TYR A 51 -13.45 0.24 -0.51
C TYR A 51 -13.05 0.90 0.81
N TYR A 52 -13.23 2.21 0.94
CA TYR A 52 -12.79 2.93 2.12
C TYR A 52 -13.52 2.51 3.42
N PRO A 53 -14.86 2.48 3.49
CA PRO A 53 -15.57 2.00 4.67
C PRO A 53 -15.31 0.51 4.95
N LEU A 54 -15.17 -0.33 3.93
CA LEU A 54 -14.82 -1.75 4.12
C LEU A 54 -13.41 -1.91 4.67
N GLY A 55 -12.45 -1.12 4.19
CA GLY A 55 -11.09 -1.12 4.71
C GLY A 55 -11.02 -0.65 6.15
N GLY A 56 -11.81 0.37 6.52
CA GLY A 56 -11.97 0.82 7.90
C GLY A 56 -12.52 -0.28 8.82
N ALA A 57 -13.57 -0.95 8.39
CA ALA A 57 -14.15 -2.08 9.14
C ALA A 57 -13.16 -3.25 9.29
N LEU A 58 -12.39 -3.56 8.25
CA LEU A 58 -11.34 -4.57 8.30
C LEU A 58 -10.24 -4.18 9.29
N ALA A 59 -9.79 -2.93 9.25
CA ALA A 59 -8.78 -2.43 10.18
C ALA A 59 -9.25 -2.52 11.63
N GLU A 60 -10.49 -2.14 11.91
CA GLU A 60 -11.12 -2.26 13.22
C GLU A 60 -11.19 -3.73 13.68
N LEU A 61 -11.64 -4.62 12.81
CA LEU A 61 -11.72 -6.05 13.09
C LEU A 61 -10.35 -6.64 13.45
N LEU A 62 -9.31 -6.29 12.71
CA LEU A 62 -7.95 -6.75 12.97
C LEU A 62 -7.42 -6.19 14.31
N ASN A 63 -7.64 -4.91 14.57
CA ASN A 63 -7.20 -4.25 15.81
C ASN A 63 -7.87 -4.84 17.06
N ASN A 64 -9.15 -5.20 16.94
CA ASN A 64 -9.93 -5.74 18.07
C ASN A 64 -9.63 -7.22 18.34
N ASN A 65 -9.20 -7.98 17.33
CA ASN A 65 -9.05 -9.44 17.48
C ASN A 65 -7.60 -9.92 17.52
N ILE A 66 -6.62 -9.10 17.12
CA ILE A 66 -5.21 -9.47 17.09
C ILE A 66 -4.44 -8.58 18.07
N LYS A 67 -3.94 -9.20 19.15
CA LYS A 67 -3.18 -8.46 20.16
C LYS A 67 -1.91 -7.84 19.57
N GLY A 68 -1.76 -6.53 19.75
CA GLY A 68 -0.59 -5.78 19.24
C GLY A 68 -0.73 -5.30 17.80
N MET A 69 -1.84 -5.62 17.11
CA MET A 69 -2.14 -5.10 15.77
C MET A 69 -2.47 -3.60 15.80
N ASN A 70 -1.98 -2.90 14.80
CA ASN A 70 -2.31 -1.50 14.52
C ASN A 70 -2.55 -1.36 13.01
N ALA A 71 -3.72 -1.80 12.58
CA ALA A 71 -4.17 -1.70 11.20
C ALA A 71 -4.83 -0.34 10.94
N SER A 72 -4.61 0.22 9.76
CA SER A 72 -5.23 1.47 9.30
C SER A 72 -5.61 1.41 7.83
N ALA A 73 -6.76 1.97 7.49
CA ALA A 73 -7.19 2.14 6.11
C ALA A 73 -6.80 3.52 5.59
N GLN A 74 -6.29 3.57 4.36
CA GLN A 74 -5.93 4.83 3.70
C GLN A 74 -6.68 4.98 2.38
N SER A 75 -7.13 6.21 2.12
CA SER A 75 -7.75 6.58 0.85
C SER A 75 -6.69 6.65 -0.25
N THR A 76 -7.04 6.13 -1.43
CA THR A 76 -6.13 6.04 -2.57
C THR A 76 -6.85 6.31 -3.88
N GLY A 77 -6.12 6.26 -5.00
CA GLY A 77 -6.67 6.24 -6.36
C GLY A 77 -7.21 4.86 -6.79
N ALA A 78 -7.60 3.99 -5.86
CA ALA A 78 -8.13 2.64 -6.06
C ALA A 78 -7.16 1.67 -6.78
N SER A 79 -7.69 0.68 -7.50
CA SER A 79 -7.04 -0.59 -7.85
C SER A 79 -5.66 -0.46 -8.48
N VAL A 80 -5.46 0.41 -9.46
CA VAL A 80 -4.15 0.57 -10.14
C VAL A 80 -3.12 1.18 -9.19
N ALA A 81 -3.50 2.22 -8.45
CA ALA A 81 -2.63 2.81 -7.44
C ALA A 81 -2.30 1.80 -6.35
N ASN A 82 -3.28 1.03 -5.90
CA ASN A 82 -3.14 0.01 -4.86
C ASN A 82 -2.15 -1.10 -5.24
N VAL A 83 -2.20 -1.57 -6.48
CA VAL A 83 -1.23 -2.54 -7.00
C VAL A 83 0.19 -1.98 -6.96
N ASN A 84 0.38 -0.73 -7.35
CA ASN A 84 1.70 -0.10 -7.31
C ASN A 84 2.18 0.08 -5.86
N MET A 85 1.31 0.48 -4.93
CA MET A 85 1.64 0.60 -3.51
C MET A 85 2.01 -0.73 -2.85
N LEU A 86 1.36 -1.84 -3.25
CA LEU A 86 1.77 -3.19 -2.83
C LEU A 86 3.13 -3.57 -3.41
N LYS A 87 3.37 -3.24 -4.68
CA LYS A 87 4.63 -3.54 -5.36
C LYS A 87 5.82 -2.85 -4.73
N ASP A 88 5.68 -1.59 -4.35
CA ASP A 88 6.75 -0.81 -3.73
C ASP A 88 6.83 -0.96 -2.20
N GLY A 89 5.91 -1.74 -1.61
CA GLY A 89 5.90 -2.02 -0.17
C GLY A 89 5.35 -0.88 0.69
N SER A 90 4.66 0.09 0.12
CA SER A 90 4.05 1.21 0.87
C SER A 90 2.83 0.77 1.66
N VAL A 91 2.19 -0.34 1.28
CA VAL A 91 1.05 -0.94 1.98
C VAL A 91 1.20 -2.46 2.04
N ASP A 92 0.50 -3.07 2.99
CA ASP A 92 0.54 -4.50 3.26
C ASP A 92 -0.65 -5.24 2.66
N LEU A 93 -1.81 -4.60 2.64
CA LEU A 93 -3.06 -5.08 2.07
C LEU A 93 -3.69 -4.04 1.15
N ALA A 94 -4.48 -4.49 0.20
CA ALA A 94 -5.20 -3.59 -0.69
C ALA A 94 -6.51 -4.19 -1.22
N PHE A 95 -7.49 -3.32 -1.43
CA PHE A 95 -8.69 -3.64 -2.20
C PHE A 95 -8.40 -3.42 -3.68
N ILE A 96 -8.64 -4.42 -4.49
CA ILE A 96 -8.31 -4.42 -5.92
C ILE A 96 -9.40 -5.14 -6.69
N GLN A 97 -9.82 -4.57 -7.82
CA GLN A 97 -10.69 -5.23 -8.77
C GLN A 97 -9.99 -6.45 -9.39
N ASN A 98 -10.74 -7.50 -9.66
CA ASN A 98 -10.18 -8.75 -10.14
C ASN A 98 -9.53 -8.65 -11.52
N ASP A 99 -10.05 -7.83 -12.43
CA ASP A 99 -9.47 -7.53 -13.74
C ASP A 99 -8.13 -6.80 -13.61
N ILE A 100 -8.05 -5.78 -12.75
CA ILE A 100 -6.80 -5.05 -12.47
C ILE A 100 -5.75 -5.98 -11.84
N ALA A 101 -6.17 -6.86 -10.92
CA ALA A 101 -5.27 -7.88 -10.37
C ALA A 101 -4.76 -8.84 -11.45
N TYR A 102 -5.62 -9.26 -12.38
CA TYR A 102 -5.27 -10.10 -13.52
C TYR A 102 -4.24 -9.39 -14.44
N TYR A 103 -4.48 -8.14 -14.80
CA TYR A 103 -3.56 -7.36 -15.64
C TYR A 103 -2.20 -7.18 -14.97
N ALA A 104 -2.19 -6.91 -13.68
CA ALA A 104 -0.96 -6.74 -12.92
C ALA A 104 -0.12 -8.01 -12.88
N VAL A 105 -0.74 -9.16 -12.59
CA VAL A 105 -0.04 -10.46 -12.51
C VAL A 105 0.46 -10.92 -13.88
N ASN A 106 -0.25 -10.62 -14.96
CA ASN A 106 0.15 -11.01 -16.30
C ASN A 106 1.07 -9.98 -17.00
N GLY A 107 1.12 -8.74 -16.53
CA GLY A 107 1.86 -7.66 -17.17
C GLY A 107 1.20 -7.24 -18.47
N SER A 108 -0.12 -7.08 -18.46
CA SER A 108 -0.93 -6.63 -19.60
C SER A 108 -1.58 -5.28 -19.32
N GLU A 109 -2.18 -4.70 -20.33
CA GLU A 109 -2.86 -3.40 -20.28
C GLU A 109 -1.98 -2.33 -19.61
N MET A 110 -2.50 -1.64 -18.59
CA MET A 110 -1.78 -0.61 -17.86
C MET A 110 -0.53 -1.12 -17.10
N PHE A 111 -0.34 -2.44 -17.02
CA PHE A 111 0.83 -3.08 -16.41
C PHE A 111 1.78 -3.71 -17.45
N LYS A 112 1.62 -3.40 -18.72
CA LYS A 112 2.60 -3.74 -19.76
C LYS A 112 3.95 -3.17 -19.32
N ASP A 113 4.97 -4.01 -19.34
CA ASP A 113 6.32 -3.71 -18.84
C ASP A 113 6.44 -3.43 -17.32
N ASN A 114 5.34 -3.61 -16.56
CA ASN A 114 5.30 -3.39 -15.12
C ASN A 114 4.64 -4.57 -14.35
N LYS A 115 4.95 -5.80 -14.72
CA LYS A 115 4.39 -7.02 -14.14
C LYS A 115 4.60 -7.10 -12.63
N VAL A 116 3.55 -7.50 -11.89
CA VAL A 116 3.56 -7.70 -10.44
C VAL A 116 3.24 -9.15 -10.10
N ALA A 117 4.16 -10.06 -10.39
CA ALA A 117 3.97 -11.51 -10.23
C ALA A 117 3.81 -11.96 -8.76
N GLY A 118 4.22 -11.13 -7.81
CA GLY A 118 4.14 -11.40 -6.38
C GLY A 118 2.77 -11.19 -5.73
N LEU A 119 1.80 -10.62 -6.47
CA LEU A 119 0.46 -10.36 -5.96
C LEU A 119 -0.25 -11.66 -5.54
N ARG A 120 -0.96 -11.65 -4.42
CA ARG A 120 -1.73 -12.79 -3.89
C ARG A 120 -3.11 -12.34 -3.48
N GLY A 121 -4.14 -13.02 -3.97
CA GLY A 121 -5.52 -12.84 -3.52
C GLY A 121 -5.73 -13.55 -2.18
N LEU A 122 -6.38 -12.86 -1.24
CA LEU A 122 -6.73 -13.40 0.08
C LEU A 122 -8.21 -13.77 0.16
N ALA A 123 -9.09 -12.90 -0.35
CA ALA A 123 -10.53 -13.11 -0.36
C ALA A 123 -11.19 -12.31 -1.49
N ALA A 124 -12.33 -12.81 -1.97
CA ALA A 124 -13.28 -12.03 -2.76
C ALA A 124 -14.39 -11.54 -1.83
N LEU A 125 -14.63 -10.23 -1.80
CA LEU A 125 -15.53 -9.63 -0.81
C LEU A 125 -16.95 -9.44 -1.35
N TYR A 126 -17.09 -8.90 -2.56
CA TYR A 126 -18.38 -8.66 -3.21
C TYR A 126 -18.22 -8.53 -4.73
N PRO A 127 -19.31 -8.74 -5.51
CA PRO A 127 -19.29 -8.48 -6.93
C PRO A 127 -19.39 -6.96 -7.22
N GLU A 128 -18.56 -6.46 -8.12
CA GLU A 128 -18.69 -5.10 -8.67
C GLU A 128 -19.43 -5.18 -10.00
N THR A 129 -20.72 -4.87 -9.97
CA THR A 129 -21.58 -4.93 -11.15
C THR A 129 -21.44 -3.65 -11.96
N ILE A 130 -21.08 -3.76 -13.23
CA ILE A 130 -21.05 -2.63 -14.16
C ILE A 130 -22.49 -2.26 -14.50
N GLN A 131 -22.84 -1.00 -14.32
CA GLN A 131 -24.14 -0.45 -14.66
C GLN A 131 -23.97 0.70 -15.66
N PHE A 132 -24.70 0.62 -16.76
CA PHE A 132 -24.84 1.72 -17.71
C PHE A 132 -26.06 2.55 -17.31
N VAL A 133 -25.81 3.82 -16.97
CA VAL A 133 -26.86 4.74 -16.57
C VAL A 133 -26.85 5.93 -17.51
N THR A 134 -28.05 6.33 -17.98
CA THR A 134 -28.23 7.52 -18.81
C THR A 134 -29.52 8.23 -18.40
N THR A 135 -29.63 9.51 -18.77
CA THR A 135 -30.87 10.26 -18.58
C THR A 135 -31.83 10.05 -19.75
N ALA A 136 -33.13 10.17 -19.50
CA ALA A 136 -34.16 9.88 -20.50
C ALA A 136 -34.09 10.78 -21.77
N ASP A 137 -33.57 11.99 -21.63
CA ASP A 137 -33.41 12.96 -22.70
C ASP A 137 -32.34 12.58 -23.73
N LYS A 138 -31.43 11.67 -23.41
CA LYS A 138 -30.36 11.21 -24.31
C LYS A 138 -30.84 10.22 -25.38
N GLY A 139 -32.04 9.70 -25.26
CA GLY A 139 -32.61 8.78 -26.25
C GLY A 139 -31.94 7.41 -26.33
N ILE A 140 -30.99 7.11 -25.43
CA ILE A 140 -30.28 5.82 -25.34
C ILE A 140 -31.22 4.79 -24.71
N LYS A 141 -31.54 3.72 -25.42
CA LYS A 141 -32.46 2.65 -25.00
C LYS A 141 -31.80 1.28 -24.91
N SER A 142 -30.62 1.12 -25.47
CA SER A 142 -29.87 -0.14 -25.50
C SER A 142 -28.37 0.12 -25.49
N ILE A 143 -27.58 -0.93 -25.26
CA ILE A 143 -26.12 -0.86 -25.37
C ILE A 143 -25.67 -0.52 -26.80
N ALA A 144 -26.43 -0.95 -27.82
CA ALA A 144 -26.13 -0.60 -29.19
C ALA A 144 -26.19 0.91 -29.46
N ASP A 145 -27.00 1.64 -28.73
CA ASP A 145 -27.10 3.10 -28.83
C ASP A 145 -25.93 3.82 -28.13
N VAL A 146 -25.26 3.15 -27.20
CA VAL A 146 -24.11 3.70 -26.45
C VAL A 146 -22.87 3.78 -27.32
N ILE A 147 -22.62 2.79 -28.17
CA ILE A 147 -21.40 2.68 -28.97
C ILE A 147 -21.21 3.90 -29.90
N PRO A 148 -22.21 4.33 -30.69
CA PRO A 148 -22.11 5.55 -31.51
C PRO A 148 -21.87 6.81 -30.66
N ALA A 149 -22.58 6.95 -29.54
CA ALA A 149 -22.45 8.10 -28.65
C ALA A 149 -21.05 8.23 -28.02
N LEU A 150 -20.40 7.12 -27.69
CA LEU A 150 -19.02 7.11 -27.22
C LEU A 150 -18.05 7.51 -28.33
N TRP A 151 -18.27 7.04 -29.56
CA TRP A 151 -17.43 7.35 -30.71
C TRP A 151 -17.51 8.83 -31.10
N GLU A 152 -18.70 9.42 -31.02
CA GLU A 152 -18.90 10.86 -31.26
C GLU A 152 -18.25 11.71 -30.16
N ALA A 153 -18.27 11.25 -28.91
CA ALA A 153 -17.61 11.94 -27.80
C ALA A 153 -16.07 11.96 -27.95
N GLU A 154 -15.46 10.87 -28.42
CA GLU A 154 -14.01 10.83 -28.72
C GLU A 154 -13.64 11.73 -29.91
N ALA A 155 -14.48 11.83 -30.92
CA ALA A 155 -14.27 12.70 -32.11
C ALA A 155 -14.44 14.17 -31.77
N GLY A 156 -15.22 14.52 -30.74
CA GLY A 156 -15.55 15.90 -30.35
C GLY A 156 -14.73 16.47 -29.17
N GLY A 157 -13.75 15.75 -28.64
CA GLY A 157 -13.01 16.12 -27.44
C GLY A 157 -13.77 15.73 -26.15
N SER A 158 -13.04 15.20 -25.17
CA SER A 158 -13.62 14.72 -23.90
C SER A 158 -14.49 15.78 -23.24
N PRO A 159 -15.72 15.49 -22.81
CA PRO A 159 -16.44 16.38 -21.92
C PRO A 159 -15.64 16.45 -20.60
N GLU A 160 -15.30 17.65 -20.16
CA GLU A 160 -14.75 17.85 -18.84
C GLU A 160 -15.75 17.32 -17.81
N VAL A 161 -15.32 16.34 -17.03
CA VAL A 161 -16.09 15.83 -15.89
C VAL A 161 -15.95 16.86 -14.78
N SER A 162 -16.99 17.67 -14.61
CA SER A 162 -17.13 18.61 -13.50
C SER A 162 -17.65 17.90 -12.25
#